data_08ac87299e1438d5bd29af062718c614
#
_entry.id   08ac87299e1438d5bd29af062718c614
#
_cell.length_a   1.000
_cell.length_b   1.000
_cell.length_c   1.000
_cell.angle_alpha   90.00
_cell.angle_beta   90.00
_cell.angle_gamma   90.00
#
_symmetry.space_group_name_H-M   'P 1'
#
loop_
_entity.id
_entity.type
_entity.pdbx_description
1 polymer ?
#
loop_
_entity_poly.entity_id
_entity_poly.type
_entity_poly.pdbx_seq_one_letter_code
_entity_poly.pdbx_strand_id
1 'polypeptide(L)'
;VSSAASDVYKRQILGFVIVFSYFAYYTTAIVFRGESWAYLIDTLPMFLSGIIAGIILVMTYSSLGLALSSVSQSRFFAAIGFLSIIYGTKIIALLIEMQFDTTIMYILSPYDCLAHFGQFLLGLELNYQHPLGFSIISLISMNVISIGILVSRISSMEVTRE
;
A
#
# COMPACT_ATOMS: atom_id res chain seq x y z
N VAL A 1 12.00 -22.03 16.13
CA VAL A 1 11.44 -22.72 14.95
C VAL A 1 9.92 -22.50 14.83
N SER A 2 9.20 -22.35 15.94
CA SER A 2 7.73 -22.21 15.89
C SER A 2 7.23 -20.84 15.34
N SER A 3 8.01 -19.76 15.44
CA SER A 3 7.55 -18.43 15.00
C SER A 3 7.53 -18.29 13.46
N ALA A 4 8.54 -18.81 12.77
CA ALA A 4 8.61 -18.74 11.32
C ALA A 4 7.51 -19.56 10.64
N ALA A 5 7.20 -20.75 11.16
CA ALA A 5 6.09 -21.56 10.66
C ALA A 5 4.72 -20.87 10.88
N SER A 6 4.53 -20.22 12.04
CA SER A 6 3.32 -19.44 12.35
C SER A 6 3.15 -18.26 11.39
N ASP A 7 4.23 -17.57 11.01
CA ASP A 7 4.17 -16.41 10.11
C ASP A 7 3.89 -16.83 8.66
N VAL A 8 4.45 -17.95 8.21
CA VAL A 8 4.13 -18.53 6.89
C VAL A 8 2.64 -18.91 6.83
N TYR A 9 2.12 -19.56 7.88
CA TYR A 9 0.73 -19.96 7.96
C TYR A 9 -0.24 -18.75 7.94
N LYS A 10 0.08 -17.68 8.67
CA LYS A 10 -0.71 -16.44 8.65
C LYS A 10 -0.76 -15.80 7.27
N ARG A 11 0.36 -15.77 6.55
CA ARG A 11 0.43 -15.25 5.18
C ARG A 11 -0.40 -16.09 4.20
N GLN A 12 -0.36 -17.41 4.34
CA GLN A 12 -1.15 -18.33 3.52
C GLN A 12 -2.65 -18.13 3.77
N ILE A 13 -3.10 -17.97 5.02
CA ILE A 13 -4.50 -17.69 5.35
C ILE A 13 -4.95 -16.37 4.73
N LEU A 14 -4.13 -15.32 4.82
CA LEU A 14 -4.48 -14.01 4.24
C LEU A 14 -4.64 -14.10 2.71
N GLY A 15 -3.70 -14.77 2.03
CA GLY A 15 -3.79 -15.02 0.60
C GLY A 15 -5.02 -15.84 0.22
N PHE A 16 -5.32 -16.89 1.00
CA PHE A 16 -6.50 -17.72 0.80
C PHE A 16 -7.80 -16.93 0.94
N VAL A 17 -7.91 -16.04 1.95
CA VAL A 17 -9.09 -15.20 2.16
C VAL A 17 -9.35 -14.29 0.96
N ILE A 18 -8.32 -13.67 0.38
CA ILE A 18 -8.46 -12.79 -0.79
C ILE A 18 -8.96 -13.60 -2.00
N VAL A 19 -8.32 -14.73 -2.30
CA VAL A 19 -8.69 -15.59 -3.43
C VAL A 19 -10.09 -16.16 -3.22
N PHE A 20 -10.40 -16.64 -2.01
CA PHE A 20 -11.73 -17.19 -1.69
C PHE A 20 -12.83 -16.15 -1.82
N SER A 21 -12.61 -14.91 -1.35
CA SER A 21 -13.58 -13.82 -1.48
C SER A 21 -13.88 -13.48 -2.94
N TYR A 22 -12.86 -13.52 -3.80
CA TYR A 22 -13.03 -13.32 -5.23
C TYR A 22 -13.87 -14.43 -5.87
N PHE A 23 -13.56 -15.69 -5.60
CA PHE A 23 -14.35 -16.81 -6.11
C PHE A 23 -15.78 -16.84 -5.55
N ALA A 24 -15.97 -16.47 -4.28
CA ALA A 24 -17.29 -16.36 -3.68
C ALA A 24 -18.13 -15.28 -4.39
N TYR A 25 -17.54 -14.10 -4.66
CA TYR A 25 -18.18 -13.05 -5.44
C TYR A 25 -18.60 -13.54 -6.83
N TYR A 26 -17.70 -14.24 -7.51
CA TYR A 26 -17.98 -14.84 -8.83
C TYR A 26 -19.11 -15.83 -8.81
N THR A 27 -19.05 -16.79 -7.89
CA THR A 27 -20.11 -17.81 -7.75
C THR A 27 -21.46 -17.14 -7.52
N THR A 28 -21.48 -16.09 -6.69
CA THR A 28 -22.69 -15.30 -6.43
C THR A 28 -23.19 -14.60 -7.70
N ALA A 29 -22.30 -13.98 -8.48
CA ALA A 29 -22.67 -13.31 -9.72
C ALA A 29 -23.26 -14.29 -10.77
N ILE A 30 -22.65 -15.47 -10.93
CA ILE A 30 -23.14 -16.52 -11.84
C ILE A 30 -24.52 -17.04 -11.39
N VAL A 31 -24.67 -17.37 -10.09
CA VAL A 31 -25.89 -18.00 -9.58
C VAL A 31 -27.05 -17.01 -9.52
N PHE A 32 -26.83 -15.79 -9.07
CA PHE A 32 -27.92 -14.83 -8.81
C PHE A 32 -28.18 -13.84 -9.94
N ARG A 33 -27.20 -13.56 -10.80
CA ARG A 33 -27.34 -12.63 -11.93
C ARG A 33 -27.41 -13.33 -13.27
N GLY A 34 -27.20 -14.65 -13.34
CA GLY A 34 -27.18 -15.39 -14.59
C GLY A 34 -26.02 -15.04 -15.52
N GLU A 35 -24.92 -14.51 -14.95
CA GLU A 35 -23.75 -14.16 -15.72
C GLU A 35 -23.06 -15.38 -16.29
N SER A 36 -22.47 -15.24 -17.47
CA SER A 36 -21.77 -16.34 -18.12
C SER A 36 -20.32 -16.48 -17.62
N TRP A 37 -19.71 -17.65 -17.90
CA TRP A 37 -18.28 -17.85 -17.64
C TRP A 37 -17.38 -16.84 -18.37
N ALA A 38 -17.86 -16.21 -19.45
CA ALA A 38 -17.14 -15.13 -20.13
C ALA A 38 -16.89 -13.92 -19.20
N TYR A 39 -17.84 -13.63 -18.32
CA TYR A 39 -17.68 -12.56 -17.30
C TYR A 39 -16.47 -12.78 -16.40
N LEU A 40 -16.10 -14.03 -16.10
CA LEU A 40 -14.89 -14.36 -15.34
C LEU A 40 -13.63 -13.94 -16.10
N ILE A 41 -13.59 -14.17 -17.38
CA ILE A 41 -12.43 -13.83 -18.23
C ILE A 41 -12.32 -12.32 -18.39
N ASP A 42 -13.44 -11.63 -18.55
CA ASP A 42 -13.49 -10.18 -18.74
C ASP A 42 -13.08 -9.40 -17.48
N THR A 43 -13.36 -9.95 -16.29
CA THR A 43 -13.01 -9.30 -15.01
C THR A 43 -11.67 -9.77 -14.43
N LEU A 44 -11.04 -10.79 -15.00
CA LEU A 44 -9.72 -11.27 -14.57
C LEU A 44 -8.63 -10.17 -14.56
N PRO A 45 -8.54 -9.28 -15.56
CA PRO A 45 -7.58 -8.17 -15.54
C PRO A 45 -7.77 -7.24 -14.34
N MET A 46 -9.03 -6.94 -14.00
CA MET A 46 -9.36 -6.11 -12.83
C MET A 46 -8.92 -6.77 -11.52
N PHE A 47 -9.09 -8.08 -11.40
CA PHE A 47 -8.62 -8.85 -10.25
C PHE A 47 -7.08 -8.84 -10.14
N LEU A 48 -6.37 -9.06 -11.24
CA LEU A 48 -4.91 -9.00 -11.27
C LEU A 48 -4.41 -7.60 -10.90
N SER A 49 -5.06 -6.56 -11.41
CA SER A 49 -4.77 -5.16 -11.05
C SER A 49 -4.95 -4.91 -9.56
N GLY A 50 -6.00 -5.46 -8.94
CA GLY A 50 -6.23 -5.39 -7.51
C GLY A 50 -5.12 -6.08 -6.70
N ILE A 51 -4.64 -7.25 -7.14
CA ILE A 51 -3.52 -7.95 -6.51
C ILE A 51 -2.24 -7.11 -6.59
N ILE A 52 -1.92 -6.54 -7.75
CA ILE A 52 -0.73 -5.69 -7.95
C ILE A 52 -0.81 -4.46 -7.03
N ALA A 53 -1.95 -3.78 -7.00
CA ALA A 53 -2.18 -2.64 -6.11
C ALA A 53 -2.00 -3.04 -4.64
N GLY A 54 -2.53 -4.19 -4.23
CA GLY A 54 -2.39 -4.73 -2.87
C GLY A 54 -0.93 -5.03 -2.50
N ILE A 55 -0.15 -5.61 -3.41
CA ILE A 55 1.29 -5.88 -3.19
C ILE A 55 2.04 -4.56 -2.97
N ILE A 56 1.81 -3.56 -3.82
CA ILE A 56 2.48 -2.26 -3.71
C ILE A 56 2.09 -1.54 -2.41
N LEU A 57 0.82 -1.61 -2.02
CA LEU A 57 0.32 -1.09 -0.76
C LEU A 57 1.04 -1.73 0.44
N VAL A 58 1.12 -3.06 0.45
CA VAL A 58 1.79 -3.80 1.53
C VAL A 58 3.28 -3.48 1.56
N MET A 59 3.95 -3.43 0.41
CA MET A 59 5.38 -3.06 0.33
C MET A 59 5.61 -1.65 0.89
N THR A 60 4.82 -0.67 0.47
CA THR A 60 4.98 0.72 0.90
C THR A 60 4.75 0.88 2.41
N TYR A 61 3.67 0.34 2.94
CA TYR A 61 3.38 0.47 4.37
C TYR A 61 4.32 -0.36 5.25
N SER A 62 4.74 -1.55 4.78
CA SER A 62 5.71 -2.35 5.51
C SER A 62 7.08 -1.69 5.56
N SER A 63 7.57 -1.14 4.44
CA SER A 63 8.86 -0.44 4.40
C SER A 63 8.88 0.79 5.29
N LEU A 64 7.83 1.62 5.26
CA LEU A 64 7.66 2.77 6.14
C LEU A 64 7.60 2.36 7.61
N GLY A 65 6.79 1.34 7.94
CA GLY A 65 6.64 0.85 9.31
C GLY A 65 7.95 0.30 9.88
N LEU A 66 8.70 -0.47 9.08
CA LEU A 66 10.00 -1.02 9.48
C LEU A 66 11.05 0.09 9.64
N ALA A 67 11.10 1.07 8.72
CA ALA A 67 12.00 2.20 8.82
C ALA A 67 11.78 3.00 10.11
N LEU A 68 10.52 3.34 10.40
CA LEU A 68 10.15 4.06 11.63
C LEU A 68 10.43 3.25 12.89
N SER A 69 10.14 1.94 12.86
CA SER A 69 10.45 1.04 13.98
C SER A 69 11.95 0.93 14.24
N SER A 70 12.78 1.01 13.21
CA SER A 70 14.25 0.94 13.34
C SER A 70 14.87 2.19 13.97
N VAL A 71 14.24 3.35 13.78
CA VAL A 71 14.72 4.65 14.29
C VAL A 71 14.11 4.97 15.66
N SER A 72 12.91 4.49 15.94
CA SER A 72 12.18 4.83 17.17
C SER A 72 12.69 4.08 18.38
N GLN A 73 12.77 4.76 19.52
CA GLN A 73 13.20 4.17 20.80
C GLN A 73 12.13 3.25 21.42
N SER A 74 10.86 3.40 21.03
CA SER A 74 9.77 2.55 21.51
C SER A 74 8.75 2.26 20.41
N ARG A 75 8.05 1.13 20.56
CA ARG A 75 6.99 0.71 19.64
C ARG A 75 5.85 1.73 19.55
N PHE A 76 5.58 2.43 20.64
CA PHE A 76 4.54 3.45 20.69
C PHE A 76 4.89 4.66 19.82
N PHE A 77 6.12 5.17 19.92
CA PHE A 77 6.57 6.27 19.05
C PHE A 77 6.65 5.88 17.58
N ALA A 78 7.03 4.63 17.28
CA ALA A 78 6.99 4.12 15.91
C ALA A 78 5.57 4.12 15.34
N ALA A 79 4.59 3.66 16.13
CA ALA A 79 3.18 3.64 15.71
C ALA A 79 2.61 5.04 15.49
N ILE A 80 2.87 5.98 16.40
CA ILE A 80 2.44 7.38 16.25
C ILE A 80 3.10 8.00 15.03
N GLY A 81 4.41 7.81 14.84
CA GLY A 81 5.13 8.32 13.66
C GLY A 81 4.55 7.79 12.36
N PHE A 82 4.21 6.49 12.32
CA PHE A 82 3.59 5.86 11.16
C PHE A 82 2.23 6.48 10.83
N LEU A 83 1.36 6.61 11.83
CA LEU A 83 0.05 7.23 11.66
C LEU A 83 0.18 8.71 11.27
N SER A 84 1.14 9.43 11.85
CA SER A 84 1.40 10.83 11.54
C SER A 84 1.85 11.03 10.09
N ILE A 85 2.66 10.12 9.55
CA ILE A 85 3.06 10.19 8.14
C ILE A 85 1.86 9.93 7.23
N ILE A 86 1.07 8.89 7.49
CA ILE A 86 -0.05 8.52 6.62
C ILE A 86 -1.16 9.56 6.67
N TYR A 87 -1.64 9.89 7.87
CA TYR A 87 -2.79 10.79 8.02
C TYR A 87 -2.39 12.25 8.08
N GLY A 88 -1.23 12.57 8.68
CA GLY A 88 -0.75 13.94 8.78
C GLY A 88 -0.45 14.55 7.41
N THR A 89 0.22 13.82 6.53
CA THR A 89 0.49 14.29 5.15
C THR A 89 -0.82 14.47 4.37
N LYS A 90 -1.79 13.57 4.55
CA LYS A 90 -3.10 13.70 3.93
C LYS A 90 -3.87 14.92 4.44
N ILE A 91 -3.87 15.16 5.75
CA ILE A 91 -4.55 16.33 6.35
C ILE A 91 -3.90 17.62 5.84
N ILE A 92 -2.56 17.68 5.78
CA ILE A 92 -1.84 18.85 5.24
C ILE A 92 -2.20 19.08 3.78
N ALA A 93 -2.21 18.02 2.96
CA ALA A 93 -2.59 18.11 1.55
C ALA A 93 -4.02 18.62 1.38
N LEU A 94 -4.97 18.12 2.18
CA LEU A 94 -6.37 18.55 2.18
C LEU A 94 -6.52 20.03 2.56
N LEU A 95 -5.78 20.50 3.59
CA LEU A 95 -5.81 21.91 4.00
C LEU A 95 -5.29 22.83 2.90
N ILE A 96 -4.24 22.41 2.19
CA ILE A 96 -3.68 23.16 1.07
C ILE A 96 -4.65 23.16 -0.13
N GLU A 97 -5.29 22.03 -0.42
CA GLU A 97 -6.32 21.96 -1.45
C GLU A 97 -7.47 22.93 -1.17
N MET A 98 -7.97 22.95 0.07
CA MET A 98 -9.04 23.87 0.48
C MET A 98 -8.65 25.35 0.34
N GLN A 99 -7.37 25.70 0.49
CA GLN A 99 -6.90 27.07 0.42
C GLN A 99 -6.51 27.51 -1.00
N PHE A 100 -5.97 26.61 -1.81
CA PHE A 100 -5.34 26.93 -3.10
C PHE A 100 -5.98 26.19 -4.28
N ASP A 101 -7.02 25.40 -4.05
CA ASP A 101 -7.71 24.60 -5.08
C ASP A 101 -6.75 23.76 -5.95
N THR A 102 -5.76 23.15 -5.28
CA THR A 102 -4.73 22.34 -5.96
C THR A 102 -4.52 21.00 -5.29
N THR A 103 -4.48 19.93 -6.07
CA THR A 103 -4.25 18.57 -5.59
C THR A 103 -2.77 18.13 -5.63
N ILE A 104 -1.84 19.06 -5.97
CA ILE A 104 -0.42 18.73 -6.14
C ILE A 104 0.20 18.18 -4.85
N MET A 105 -0.21 18.68 -3.69
CA MET A 105 0.34 18.26 -2.39
C MET A 105 -0.01 16.84 -2.00
N TYR A 106 -0.99 16.22 -2.64
CA TYR A 106 -1.29 14.79 -2.46
C TYR A 106 -0.13 13.87 -2.87
N ILE A 107 0.83 14.36 -3.66
CA ILE A 107 2.08 13.65 -4.00
C ILE A 107 2.90 13.29 -2.74
N LEU A 108 2.80 14.08 -1.67
CA LEU A 108 3.51 13.83 -0.40
C LEU A 108 2.79 12.80 0.48
N SER A 109 1.54 12.48 0.19
CA SER A 109 0.74 11.53 0.95
C SER A 109 0.90 10.11 0.40
N PRO A 110 1.46 9.15 1.15
CA PRO A 110 1.54 7.76 0.71
C PRO A 110 0.17 7.17 0.41
N TYR A 111 -0.84 7.56 1.19
CA TYR A 111 -2.21 7.11 1.01
C TYR A 111 -2.78 7.54 -0.36
N ASP A 112 -2.63 8.83 -0.69
CA ASP A 112 -3.22 9.38 -1.92
C ASP A 112 -2.44 8.95 -3.16
N CYS A 113 -1.11 8.80 -3.07
CA CYS A 113 -0.31 8.21 -4.14
C CYS A 113 -0.72 6.76 -4.44
N LEU A 114 -0.97 5.96 -3.40
CA LEU A 114 -1.48 4.58 -3.55
C LEU A 114 -2.89 4.56 -4.11
N ALA A 115 -3.76 5.48 -3.68
CA ALA A 115 -5.12 5.61 -4.21
C ALA A 115 -5.12 5.99 -5.69
N HIS A 116 -4.30 6.98 -6.09
CA HIS A 116 -4.16 7.39 -7.48
C HIS A 116 -3.64 6.26 -8.37
N PHE A 117 -2.61 5.54 -7.91
CA PHE A 117 -2.09 4.38 -8.61
C PHE A 117 -3.12 3.24 -8.70
N GLY A 118 -3.86 2.98 -7.62
CA GLY A 118 -4.93 1.99 -7.58
C GLY A 118 -6.07 2.32 -8.55
N GLN A 119 -6.51 3.59 -8.62
CA GLN A 119 -7.52 4.06 -9.57
C GLN A 119 -7.08 3.81 -11.01
N PHE A 120 -5.83 4.11 -11.33
CA PHE A 120 -5.27 3.85 -12.65
C PHE A 120 -5.28 2.36 -13.02
N LEU A 121 -4.82 1.49 -12.11
CA LEU A 121 -4.78 0.04 -12.35
C LEU A 121 -6.17 -0.57 -12.53
N LEU A 122 -7.17 -0.02 -11.83
CA LEU A 122 -8.55 -0.50 -11.89
C LEU A 122 -9.36 0.15 -13.01
N GLY A 123 -8.76 1.07 -13.79
CA GLY A 123 -9.45 1.80 -14.86
C GLY A 123 -10.53 2.75 -14.36
N LEU A 124 -10.41 3.24 -13.11
CA LEU A 124 -11.34 4.19 -12.51
C LEU A 124 -10.99 5.62 -12.93
N GLU A 125 -11.94 6.53 -12.79
CA GLU A 125 -11.69 7.95 -13.01
C GLU A 125 -10.63 8.47 -12.01
N LEU A 126 -9.65 9.20 -12.56
CA LEU A 126 -8.56 9.77 -11.75
C LEU A 126 -9.05 11.07 -11.12
N ASN A 127 -9.11 11.09 -9.78
CA ASN A 127 -9.57 12.24 -9.01
C ASN A 127 -8.46 13.28 -8.75
N TYR A 128 -7.25 13.03 -9.25
CA TYR A 128 -6.08 13.87 -9.00
C TYR A 128 -5.69 14.65 -10.26
N GLN A 129 -5.39 15.94 -10.10
CA GLN A 129 -5.00 16.82 -11.23
C GLN A 129 -3.56 16.60 -11.70
N HIS A 130 -2.70 16.02 -10.83
CA HIS A 130 -1.31 15.78 -11.18
C HIS A 130 -1.14 14.48 -12.00
N PRO A 131 -0.14 14.42 -12.91
CA PRO A 131 0.13 13.23 -13.68
C PRO A 131 0.48 12.02 -12.81
N LEU A 132 0.02 10.83 -13.20
CA LEU A 132 0.28 9.56 -12.51
C LEU A 132 1.77 9.31 -12.22
N GLY A 133 2.65 9.75 -13.14
CA GLY A 133 4.09 9.60 -13.01
C GLY A 133 4.65 10.21 -11.71
N PHE A 134 4.09 11.31 -11.22
CA PHE A 134 4.52 11.91 -9.96
C PHE A 134 4.16 11.05 -8.76
N SER A 135 2.97 10.44 -8.75
CA SER A 135 2.57 9.49 -7.69
C SER A 135 3.47 8.25 -7.68
N ILE A 136 3.82 7.72 -8.85
CA ILE A 136 4.73 6.56 -8.95
C ILE A 136 6.14 6.93 -8.45
N ILE A 137 6.69 8.07 -8.87
CA ILE A 137 8.00 8.55 -8.43
C ILE A 137 8.00 8.77 -6.92
N SER A 138 6.94 9.35 -6.37
CA SER A 138 6.79 9.55 -4.94
C SER A 138 6.78 8.24 -4.17
N LEU A 139 5.99 7.24 -4.61
CA LEU A 139 5.95 5.90 -4.00
C LEU A 139 7.32 5.21 -4.05
N ILE A 140 8.01 5.26 -5.18
CA ILE A 140 9.36 4.70 -5.32
C ILE A 140 10.32 5.41 -4.37
N SER A 141 10.30 6.74 -4.34
CA SER A 141 11.17 7.53 -3.48
C SER A 141 10.94 7.23 -2.00
N MET A 142 9.68 7.13 -1.56
CA MET A 142 9.33 6.76 -0.18
C MET A 142 9.86 5.37 0.20
N ASN A 143 9.71 4.39 -0.71
CA ASN A 143 10.23 3.04 -0.48
C ASN A 143 11.76 3.02 -0.43
N VAL A 144 12.44 3.70 -1.36
CA VAL A 144 13.91 3.79 -1.40
C VAL A 144 14.45 4.44 -0.13
N ILE A 145 13.87 5.56 0.31
CA ILE A 145 14.26 6.25 1.54
C ILE A 145 14.04 5.34 2.75
N SER A 146 12.90 4.66 2.84
CA SER A 146 12.57 3.76 3.94
C SER A 146 13.55 2.59 4.03
N ILE A 147 13.88 1.96 2.90
CA ILE A 147 14.86 0.87 2.82
C ILE A 147 16.26 1.40 3.16
N GLY A 148 16.63 2.58 2.67
CA GLY A 148 17.91 3.21 2.97
C GLY A 148 18.11 3.45 4.46
N ILE A 149 17.09 3.97 5.15
CA ILE A 149 17.09 4.15 6.60
C ILE A 149 17.27 2.80 7.31
N LEU A 150 16.54 1.78 6.89
CA LEU A 150 16.60 0.45 7.47
C LEU A 150 18.00 -0.17 7.33
N VAL A 151 18.56 -0.14 6.12
CA VAL A 151 19.91 -0.68 5.82
C VAL A 151 20.98 0.07 6.63
N SER A 152 20.95 1.40 6.63
CA SER A 152 21.87 2.22 7.41
C SER A 152 21.84 1.87 8.91
N ARG A 153 20.65 1.60 9.45
CA ARG A 153 20.48 1.26 10.87
C ARG A 153 21.01 -0.15 11.19
N ILE A 154 20.78 -1.11 10.31
CA ILE A 154 21.31 -2.48 10.47
C ILE A 154 22.83 -2.45 10.45
N SER A 155 23.43 -1.77 9.46
CA SER A 155 24.89 -1.64 9.35
C SER A 155 25.52 -0.99 10.58
N SER A 156 24.90 0.03 11.16
CA SER A 156 25.40 0.68 12.38
C SER A 156 25.36 -0.23 13.61
N MET A 157 24.45 -1.20 13.66
CA MET A 157 24.39 -2.18 14.77
C MET A 157 25.43 -3.29 14.66
N GLU A 158 25.85 -3.63 13.45
CA GLU A 158 26.91 -4.64 13.23
C GLU A 158 28.28 -4.12 13.65
N VAL A 159 28.59 -2.86 13.31
CA VAL A 159 29.87 -2.21 13.68
C VAL A 159 30.03 -2.05 15.20
N THR A 160 28.95 -1.98 15.97
CA THR A 160 29.02 -1.82 17.43
C THR A 160 29.23 -3.16 18.17
N ARG A 161 29.23 -4.29 17.45
CA ARG A 161 29.43 -5.64 18.02
C ARG A 161 30.86 -6.19 17.89
N GLU A 162 31.72 -5.52 17.12
CA GLU A 162 33.17 -5.75 17.05
C GLU A 162 33.90 -4.88 18.08
#